data_befe255dca5dbd0e1d56209166e94196
#
_entry.id   befe255dca5dbd0e1d56209166e94196
#
_cell.length_a   1.000
_cell.length_b   1.000
_cell.length_c   1.000
_cell.angle_alpha   90.00
_cell.angle_beta   90.00
_cell.angle_gamma   90.00
#
_symmetry.space_group_name_H-M   'P 1'
#
loop_
_entity.id
_entity.type
_entity.pdbx_description
1 polymer ?
#
loop_
_entity_poly.entity_id
_entity_poly.type
_entity_poly.pdbx_seq_one_letter_code
_entity_poly.pdbx_strand_id
1 'polypeptide(L)'
;MLEWTTYKGIPAGKIIAFNLAQMGYTQAEFAKTIGIQPQILNAIIKGHRQIPLETSLKMDEIFGLESGFFAFVQLQNQIKAIKEKNMPVYEGVPNIRRVVFWDCDFDKMNWSKYKDFAIKRVMDYGNEEEKQEIRRFYGIH
;
A
#
# COMPACT_ATOMS: atom_id res chain seq x y z
N MET A 1 -1.02 -22.13 -1.64
CA MET A 1 -1.82 -21.05 -1.06
C MET A 1 -1.06 -19.75 -1.17
N LEU A 2 -1.69 -18.72 -1.71
CA LEU A 2 -1.07 -17.39 -1.79
C LEU A 2 -1.26 -16.71 -0.44
N GLU A 3 -0.16 -16.41 0.23
CA GLU A 3 -0.23 -15.67 1.47
C GLU A 3 -0.53 -14.19 1.20
N TRP A 4 -1.40 -13.60 2.01
CA TRP A 4 -1.75 -12.20 1.88
C TRP A 4 -0.54 -11.26 1.94
N THR A 5 0.53 -11.67 2.63
CA THR A 5 1.77 -10.90 2.75
C THR A 5 2.43 -10.66 1.40
N THR A 6 2.27 -11.57 0.45
CA THR A 6 2.74 -11.42 -0.93
C THR A 6 2.09 -10.24 -1.63
N TYR A 7 0.87 -9.90 -1.24
CA TYR A 7 0.07 -8.83 -1.85
C TYR A 7 0.00 -7.57 -0.98
N LYS A 8 0.80 -7.50 0.07
CA LYS A 8 0.81 -6.35 0.97
C LYS A 8 1.12 -5.07 0.20
N GLY A 9 0.24 -4.08 0.33
CA GLY A 9 0.37 -2.80 -0.35
C GLY A 9 -0.12 -2.78 -1.80
N ILE A 10 -0.53 -3.94 -2.35
CA ILE A 10 -1.10 -4.00 -3.70
C ILE A 10 -2.61 -3.74 -3.60
N PRO A 11 -3.16 -2.81 -4.39
CA PRO A 11 -4.62 -2.59 -4.40
C PRO A 11 -5.38 -3.85 -4.81
N ALA A 12 -6.51 -4.10 -4.15
CA ALA A 12 -7.33 -5.28 -4.44
C ALA A 12 -7.76 -5.36 -5.91
N GLY A 13 -8.04 -4.22 -6.54
CA GLY A 13 -8.42 -4.17 -7.96
C GLY A 13 -7.34 -4.72 -8.89
N LYS A 14 -6.06 -4.49 -8.59
CA LYS A 14 -4.96 -5.04 -9.38
C LYS A 14 -4.85 -6.55 -9.23
N ILE A 15 -5.11 -7.08 -8.04
CA ILE A 15 -5.13 -8.53 -7.79
C ILE A 15 -6.28 -9.17 -8.58
N ILE A 16 -7.46 -8.55 -8.58
CA ILE A 16 -8.61 -9.01 -9.36
C ILE A 16 -8.25 -9.06 -10.84
N ALA A 17 -7.74 -7.94 -11.38
CA ALA A 17 -7.40 -7.85 -12.80
C ALA A 17 -6.37 -8.91 -13.22
N PHE A 18 -5.36 -9.14 -12.39
CA PHE A 18 -4.35 -10.17 -12.62
C PHE A 18 -4.98 -11.56 -12.69
N ASN A 19 -5.83 -11.91 -11.72
CA ASN A 19 -6.49 -13.21 -11.69
C ASN A 19 -7.44 -13.42 -12.87
N LEU A 20 -8.17 -12.39 -13.27
CA LEU A 20 -9.04 -12.45 -14.45
C LEU A 20 -8.23 -12.74 -15.71
N ALA A 21 -7.09 -12.06 -15.89
CA ALA A 21 -6.21 -12.29 -17.02
C ALA A 21 -5.66 -13.72 -17.02
N GLN A 22 -5.25 -14.23 -15.86
CA GLN A 22 -4.74 -15.59 -15.73
C GLN A 22 -5.79 -16.65 -16.04
N MET A 23 -7.04 -16.40 -15.69
CA MET A 23 -8.16 -17.35 -15.90
C MET A 23 -8.86 -17.18 -17.24
N GLY A 24 -8.50 -16.16 -18.01
CA GLY A 24 -9.12 -15.86 -19.29
C GLY A 24 -10.53 -15.30 -19.19
N TYR A 25 -10.91 -14.72 -18.06
CA TYR A 25 -12.19 -14.03 -17.88
C TYR A 25 -12.14 -12.61 -18.41
N THR A 26 -13.21 -12.20 -19.09
CA THR A 26 -13.48 -10.77 -19.27
C THR A 26 -14.12 -10.21 -18.01
N GLN A 27 -14.08 -8.89 -17.82
CA GLN A 27 -14.77 -8.26 -16.69
C GLN A 27 -16.28 -8.53 -16.74
N ALA A 28 -16.88 -8.47 -17.93
CA ALA A 28 -18.31 -8.71 -18.11
C ALA A 28 -18.70 -10.14 -17.70
N GLU A 29 -17.93 -11.14 -18.13
CA GLU A 29 -18.16 -12.54 -17.78
C GLU A 29 -18.05 -12.76 -16.28
N PHE A 30 -17.00 -12.20 -15.66
CA PHE A 30 -16.77 -12.34 -14.22
C PHE A 30 -17.89 -11.65 -13.42
N ALA A 31 -18.29 -10.45 -13.81
CA ALA A 31 -19.37 -9.72 -13.15
C ALA A 31 -20.67 -10.54 -13.16
N LYS A 32 -20.98 -11.16 -14.29
CA LYS A 32 -22.13 -12.05 -14.40
C LYS A 32 -22.00 -13.25 -13.47
N THR A 33 -20.82 -13.85 -13.39
CA THR A 33 -20.57 -15.03 -12.54
C THR A 33 -20.76 -14.73 -11.07
N ILE A 34 -20.30 -13.56 -10.60
CA ILE A 34 -20.43 -13.17 -9.18
C ILE A 34 -21.72 -12.39 -8.89
N GLY A 35 -22.54 -12.13 -9.90
CA GLY A 35 -23.85 -11.52 -9.71
C GLY A 35 -23.84 -10.02 -9.44
N ILE A 36 -22.90 -9.29 -10.01
CA ILE A 36 -22.84 -7.82 -9.91
C ILE A 36 -22.87 -7.19 -11.31
N GLN A 37 -23.21 -5.90 -11.36
CA GLN A 37 -23.20 -5.17 -12.62
C GLN A 37 -21.76 -4.91 -13.08
N PRO A 38 -21.48 -4.96 -14.41
CA PRO A 38 -20.14 -4.71 -14.92
C PRO A 38 -19.56 -3.36 -14.52
N GLN A 39 -20.39 -2.32 -14.42
CA GLN A 39 -19.95 -1.00 -13.99
C GLN A 39 -19.44 -1.01 -12.54
N ILE A 40 -20.08 -1.79 -11.68
CA ILE A 40 -19.66 -1.94 -10.28
C ILE A 40 -18.31 -2.64 -10.20
N LEU A 41 -18.15 -3.73 -10.96
CA LEU A 41 -16.86 -4.44 -11.01
C LEU A 41 -15.75 -3.54 -11.55
N ASN A 42 -16.02 -2.77 -12.60
CA ASN A 42 -15.04 -1.84 -13.15
C ASN A 42 -14.62 -0.79 -12.10
N ALA A 43 -15.58 -0.25 -11.34
CA ALA A 43 -15.29 0.71 -10.27
C ALA A 43 -14.43 0.08 -9.16
N ILE A 44 -14.68 -1.17 -8.80
CA ILE A 44 -13.88 -1.91 -7.83
C ILE A 44 -12.45 -2.09 -8.34
N ILE A 45 -12.28 -2.51 -9.58
CA ILE A 45 -10.96 -2.74 -10.19
C ILE A 45 -10.15 -1.43 -10.25
N LYS A 46 -10.81 -0.32 -10.54
CA LYS A 46 -10.16 1.01 -10.59
C LYS A 46 -9.92 1.63 -9.21
N GLY A 47 -10.39 0.99 -8.14
CA GLY A 47 -10.21 1.50 -6.78
C GLY A 47 -11.17 2.60 -6.37
N HIS A 48 -12.22 2.85 -7.17
CA HIS A 48 -13.24 3.88 -6.87
C HIS A 48 -14.34 3.39 -5.93
N ARG A 49 -14.40 2.09 -5.70
CA ARG A 49 -15.43 1.47 -4.87
C ARG A 49 -14.84 0.27 -4.13
N GLN A 50 -15.25 0.10 -2.89
CA GLN A 50 -14.85 -1.04 -2.06
C GLN A 50 -15.63 -2.29 -2.46
N ILE A 51 -15.02 -3.46 -2.22
CA ILE A 51 -15.67 -4.75 -2.45
C ILE A 51 -16.58 -5.05 -1.25
N PRO A 52 -17.88 -5.26 -1.46
CA PRO A 52 -18.75 -5.75 -0.39
C PRO A 52 -18.26 -7.10 0.14
N LEU A 53 -18.41 -7.35 1.42
CA LEU A 53 -17.88 -8.56 2.06
C LEU A 53 -18.39 -9.84 1.36
N GLU A 54 -19.69 -9.91 1.10
CA GLU A 54 -20.29 -11.07 0.42
C GLU A 54 -19.70 -11.30 -0.96
N THR A 55 -19.49 -10.23 -1.72
CA THR A 55 -18.87 -10.28 -3.05
C THR A 55 -17.42 -10.74 -2.95
N SER A 56 -16.69 -10.27 -1.97
CA SER A 56 -15.27 -10.65 -1.77
C SER A 56 -15.13 -12.14 -1.48
N LEU A 57 -16.07 -12.72 -0.72
CA LEU A 57 -16.06 -14.15 -0.43
C LEU A 57 -16.32 -15.00 -1.70
N LYS A 58 -17.17 -14.54 -2.59
CA LYS A 58 -17.39 -15.18 -3.90
C LYS A 58 -16.13 -15.12 -4.78
N MET A 59 -15.45 -13.98 -4.77
CA MET A 59 -14.18 -13.82 -5.49
C MET A 59 -13.11 -14.77 -4.96
N ASP A 60 -12.98 -14.87 -3.64
CA ASP A 60 -12.03 -15.78 -3.00
C ASP A 60 -12.26 -17.21 -3.48
N GLU A 61 -13.50 -17.66 -3.48
CA GLU A 61 -13.87 -19.01 -3.90
C GLU A 61 -13.52 -19.27 -5.36
N ILE A 62 -13.89 -18.35 -6.27
CA ILE A 62 -13.63 -18.51 -7.70
C ILE A 62 -12.13 -18.52 -7.99
N PHE A 63 -11.36 -17.67 -7.32
CA PHE A 63 -9.91 -17.59 -7.52
C PHE A 63 -9.14 -18.68 -6.74
N GLY A 64 -9.83 -19.54 -5.98
CA GLY A 64 -9.17 -20.57 -5.19
C GLY A 64 -8.34 -20.03 -4.03
N LEU A 65 -8.74 -18.88 -3.49
CA LEU A 65 -8.06 -18.23 -2.38
C LEU A 65 -8.73 -18.59 -1.06
N GLU A 66 -8.01 -18.38 0.03
CA GLU A 66 -8.56 -18.58 1.37
C GLU A 66 -9.72 -17.63 1.62
N SER A 67 -10.78 -18.11 2.28
CA SER A 67 -11.95 -17.30 2.61
C SER A 67 -11.53 -16.10 3.47
N GLY A 68 -11.90 -14.90 3.01
CA GLY A 68 -11.51 -13.67 3.67
C GLY A 68 -10.28 -12.99 3.08
N PHE A 69 -9.66 -13.56 2.06
CA PHE A 69 -8.45 -13.02 1.45
C PHE A 69 -8.63 -11.58 0.97
N PHE A 70 -9.62 -11.31 0.12
CA PHE A 70 -9.86 -9.96 -0.39
C PHE A 70 -10.33 -8.99 0.70
N ALA A 71 -11.16 -9.48 1.64
CA ALA A 71 -11.57 -8.66 2.77
C ALA A 71 -10.37 -8.22 3.61
N PHE A 72 -9.42 -9.12 3.84
CA PHE A 72 -8.21 -8.82 4.60
C PHE A 72 -7.29 -7.85 3.86
N VAL A 73 -7.05 -8.07 2.57
CA VAL A 73 -6.24 -7.18 1.73
C VAL A 73 -6.83 -5.76 1.72
N GLN A 74 -8.14 -5.67 1.52
CA GLN A 74 -8.85 -4.39 1.50
C GLN A 74 -8.74 -3.67 2.84
N LEU A 75 -8.92 -4.40 3.95
CA LEU A 75 -8.79 -3.85 5.30
C LEU A 75 -7.38 -3.30 5.55
N GLN A 76 -6.34 -4.05 5.17
CA GLN A 76 -4.96 -3.61 5.32
C GLN A 76 -4.68 -2.34 4.51
N ASN A 77 -5.20 -2.25 3.30
CA ASN A 77 -5.04 -1.07 2.46
C ASN A 77 -5.78 0.14 3.02
N GLN A 78 -6.96 -0.07 3.63
CA GLN A 78 -7.71 0.99 4.31
C GLN A 78 -6.95 1.50 5.54
N ILE A 79 -6.40 0.60 6.34
CA ILE A 79 -5.60 0.95 7.52
C ILE A 79 -4.39 1.79 7.10
N LYS A 80 -3.69 1.36 6.05
CA LYS A 80 -2.54 2.09 5.51
C LYS A 80 -2.93 3.50 5.07
N ALA A 81 -4.04 3.64 4.35
CA ALA A 81 -4.52 4.94 3.87
C ALA A 81 -4.86 5.88 5.03
N ILE A 82 -5.50 5.37 6.09
CA ILE A 82 -5.83 6.15 7.28
C ILE A 82 -4.56 6.59 8.00
N LYS A 83 -3.60 5.70 8.17
CA LYS A 83 -2.32 6.03 8.82
C LYS A 83 -1.55 7.09 8.04
N GLU A 84 -1.50 6.99 6.73
CA GLU A 84 -0.85 7.98 5.87
C GLU A 84 -1.54 9.35 5.95
N LYS A 85 -2.88 9.36 5.96
CA LYS A 85 -3.66 10.59 6.08
C LYS A 85 -3.44 11.31 7.40
N ASN A 86 -3.29 10.55 8.50
CA ASN A 86 -3.12 11.09 9.85
C ASN A 86 -1.66 11.25 10.24
N MET A 87 -0.72 10.96 9.33
CA MET A 87 0.70 11.09 9.57
C MET A 87 1.07 12.57 9.77
N PRO A 88 1.86 12.91 10.81
CA PRO A 88 2.33 14.28 10.97
C PRO A 88 3.14 14.71 9.75
N VAL A 89 2.92 15.95 9.32
CA VAL A 89 3.69 16.56 8.24
C VAL A 89 4.88 17.28 8.85
N TYR A 90 6.08 16.92 8.42
CA TYR A 90 7.31 17.57 8.83
C TYR A 90 7.72 18.56 7.74
N GLU A 91 7.91 19.82 8.13
CA GLU A 91 8.25 20.87 7.19
C GLU A 91 9.75 20.87 6.88
N GLY A 92 10.06 21.14 5.61
CA GLY A 92 11.43 21.28 5.15
C GLY A 92 12.16 19.96 4.96
N VAL A 93 13.47 20.06 4.92
CA VAL A 93 14.39 18.96 4.67
C VAL A 93 15.42 18.97 5.79
N PRO A 94 15.74 17.82 6.39
CA PRO A 94 16.77 17.81 7.44
C PRO A 94 18.15 18.17 6.88
N ASN A 95 18.95 18.86 7.67
CA ASN A 95 20.30 19.28 7.27
C ASN A 95 21.26 18.10 7.42
N ILE A 96 21.25 17.21 6.44
CA ILE A 96 22.04 15.98 6.41
C ILE A 96 22.73 15.91 5.06
N ARG A 97 23.96 15.40 5.04
CA ARG A 97 24.68 15.22 3.77
C ARG A 97 23.90 14.27 2.85
N ARG A 98 23.78 14.65 1.58
CA ARG A 98 23.04 13.87 0.58
C ARG A 98 23.61 12.46 0.40
N VAL A 99 24.91 12.28 0.65
CA VAL A 99 25.58 10.99 0.51
C VAL A 99 24.99 9.93 1.45
N VAL A 100 24.41 10.32 2.57
CA VAL A 100 23.74 9.38 3.50
C VAL A 100 22.55 8.72 2.83
N PHE A 101 21.95 9.39 1.84
CA PHE A 101 20.81 8.90 1.07
C PHE A 101 21.18 8.70 -0.41
N TRP A 102 22.32 8.05 -0.66
CA TRP A 102 22.93 7.90 -1.99
C TRP A 102 22.03 7.25 -3.05
N ASP A 103 21.10 6.40 -2.61
CA ASP A 103 20.19 5.65 -3.46
C ASP A 103 18.78 6.27 -3.55
N CYS A 104 18.60 7.46 -2.98
CA CYS A 104 17.32 8.13 -2.90
C CYS A 104 17.39 9.51 -3.57
N ASP A 105 16.26 9.97 -4.10
CA ASP A 105 16.13 11.37 -4.52
C ASP A 105 15.83 12.22 -3.30
N PHE A 106 16.89 12.76 -2.70
CA PHE A 106 16.84 13.51 -1.44
C PHE A 106 15.86 14.68 -1.51
N ASP A 107 15.83 15.40 -2.62
CA ASP A 107 15.00 16.60 -2.78
C ASP A 107 13.51 16.28 -2.93
N LYS A 108 13.18 15.07 -3.42
CA LYS A 108 11.81 14.63 -3.63
C LYS A 108 11.32 13.64 -2.57
N MET A 109 12.14 13.36 -1.57
CA MET A 109 11.80 12.38 -0.55
C MET A 109 10.65 12.85 0.33
N ASN A 110 9.68 11.98 0.54
CA ASN A 110 8.59 12.23 1.50
C ASN A 110 9.07 11.86 2.91
N TRP A 111 9.56 12.84 3.63
CA TRP A 111 10.15 12.65 4.95
C TRP A 111 9.15 12.15 6.00
N SER A 112 7.86 12.48 5.84
CA SER A 112 6.83 12.00 6.74
C SER A 112 6.55 10.52 6.53
N LYS A 113 6.38 10.11 5.26
CA LYS A 113 6.08 8.72 4.90
C LYS A 113 7.23 7.79 5.24
N TYR A 114 8.46 8.20 5.00
CA TYR A 114 9.66 7.38 5.16
C TYR A 114 10.43 7.69 6.46
N LYS A 115 9.73 8.15 7.48
CA LYS A 115 10.32 8.51 8.78
C LYS A 115 11.21 7.41 9.35
N ASP A 116 10.69 6.20 9.49
CA ASP A 116 11.42 5.08 10.09
C ASP A 116 12.66 4.71 9.27
N PHE A 117 12.52 4.70 7.94
CA PHE A 117 13.63 4.47 7.02
C PHE A 117 14.70 5.56 7.17
N ALA A 118 14.30 6.82 7.21
CA ALA A 118 15.23 7.96 7.32
C ALA A 118 16.01 7.91 8.65
N ILE A 119 15.32 7.65 9.74
CA ILE A 119 15.96 7.54 11.07
C ILE A 119 16.98 6.41 11.07
N LYS A 120 16.59 5.23 10.60
CA LYS A 120 17.48 4.07 10.54
C LYS A 120 18.72 4.35 9.68
N ARG A 121 18.51 4.95 8.50
CA ARG A 121 19.59 5.27 7.58
C ARG A 121 20.63 6.21 8.23
N VAL A 122 20.17 7.25 8.90
CA VAL A 122 21.04 8.20 9.57
C VAL A 122 21.76 7.55 10.77
N MET A 123 21.06 6.71 11.53
CA MET A 123 21.70 6.00 12.65
C MET A 123 22.79 5.04 12.18
N ASP A 124 22.60 4.41 11.01
CA ASP A 124 23.57 3.46 10.46
C ASP A 124 24.76 4.14 9.77
N TYR A 125 24.54 5.27 9.08
CA TYR A 125 25.54 5.88 8.20
C TYR A 125 25.85 7.35 8.48
N GLY A 126 25.09 8.01 9.33
CA GLY A 126 25.30 9.42 9.67
C GLY A 126 26.36 9.61 10.75
N ASN A 127 26.92 10.83 10.81
CA ASN A 127 27.78 11.23 11.92
C ASN A 127 26.94 11.68 13.12
N GLU A 128 27.58 12.04 14.23
CA GLU A 128 26.88 12.44 15.46
C GLU A 128 26.01 13.69 15.27
N GLU A 129 26.48 14.66 14.50
CA GLU A 129 25.69 15.86 14.19
C GLU A 129 24.44 15.51 13.40
N GLU A 130 24.54 14.63 12.42
CA GLU A 130 23.43 14.17 11.60
C GLU A 130 22.43 13.34 12.42
N LYS A 131 22.91 12.52 13.34
CA LYS A 131 22.04 11.78 14.26
C LYS A 131 21.23 12.72 15.16
N GLN A 132 21.85 13.79 15.64
CA GLN A 132 21.16 14.81 16.41
C GLN A 132 20.15 15.57 15.54
N GLU A 133 20.53 15.91 14.31
CA GLU A 133 19.66 16.61 13.36
C GLU A 133 18.40 15.80 13.02
N ILE A 134 18.54 14.49 12.76
CA ILE A 134 17.39 13.67 12.44
C ILE A 134 16.42 13.56 13.61
N ARG A 135 16.94 13.51 14.85
CA ARG A 135 16.11 13.53 16.04
C ARG A 135 15.39 14.87 16.20
N ARG A 136 16.09 15.97 15.97
CA ARG A 136 15.51 17.32 16.01
C ARG A 136 14.39 17.45 14.95
N PHE A 137 14.69 17.02 13.73
CA PHE A 137 13.75 17.13 12.61
C PHE A 137 12.43 16.40 12.91
N TYR A 138 12.49 15.22 13.49
CA TYR A 138 11.32 14.42 13.83
C TYR A 138 10.78 14.65 15.25
N GLY A 139 11.41 15.53 16.01
CA GLY A 139 10.98 15.81 17.38
C GLY A 139 11.16 14.64 18.34
N ILE A 140 12.20 13.83 18.15
CA ILE A 140 12.50 12.67 18.98
C ILE A 140 13.59 13.05 19.99
N HIS A 141 13.40 12.68 21.23
CA HIS A 141 14.38 12.93 22.31
C HIS A 141 15.19 11.71 22.66
#